data_041f41120e8dad50ca301e256de08e89
#
_entry.id   041f41120e8dad50ca301e256de08e89
#
_cell.length_a   1.000
_cell.length_b   1.000
_cell.length_c   1.000
_cell.angle_alpha   90.00
_cell.angle_beta   90.00
_cell.angle_gamma   90.00
#
_symmetry.space_group_name_H-M   'P 1'
#
loop_
_entity.id
_entity.type
_entity.pdbx_description
1 polymer ?
#
loop_
_entity_poly.entity_id
_entity_poly.type
_entity_poly.pdbx_seq_one_letter_code
_entity_poly.pdbx_strand_id
1 'polypeptide(L)'
;YLHGPLYFDGFYDGDVGKLRKIFHPNCHLYTAATGALADVDIETIYGRVSGRENPGDRNDRRFDQIVTIDKSGPEIAFVKLHIAVAPNYFTDYLTLLKLDGRWQIITKTYTGIPLDEAKPISVVREAAE
;
A
#
# COMPACT_ATOMS: atom_id res chain seq x y z
N TYR A 1 4.56 0.50 -15.73
CA TYR A 1 3.48 0.01 -14.91
C TYR A 1 3.83 0.05 -13.42
N LEU A 2 2.88 0.28 -12.56
CA LEU A 2 3.17 0.63 -11.17
C LEU A 2 3.20 -0.57 -10.22
N HIS A 3 3.24 -1.79 -10.74
CA HIS A 3 3.40 -3.02 -9.95
C HIS A 3 2.40 -3.15 -8.79
N GLY A 4 1.11 -2.89 -9.07
CA GLY A 4 0.05 -3.07 -8.08
C GLY A 4 0.10 -4.42 -7.36
N PRO A 5 0.32 -5.55 -8.06
CA PRO A 5 0.43 -6.84 -7.40
C PRO A 5 1.54 -6.91 -6.35
N LEU A 6 2.70 -6.27 -6.56
CA LEU A 6 3.77 -6.25 -5.56
C LEU A 6 3.32 -5.52 -4.29
N TYR A 7 2.59 -4.42 -4.45
CA TYR A 7 2.06 -3.66 -3.32
C TYR A 7 1.01 -4.47 -2.55
N PHE A 8 -0.03 -4.89 -3.24
CA PHE A 8 -1.15 -5.58 -2.61
C PHE A 8 -0.74 -6.93 -2.03
N ASP A 9 -0.02 -7.74 -2.79
CA ASP A 9 0.43 -9.06 -2.32
C ASP A 9 1.46 -8.92 -1.21
N GLY A 10 2.33 -7.90 -1.30
CA GLY A 10 3.32 -7.62 -0.28
C GLY A 10 2.68 -7.39 1.09
N PHE A 11 1.65 -6.54 1.15
CA PHE A 11 0.94 -6.31 2.41
C PHE A 11 0.04 -7.47 2.81
N TYR A 12 -0.59 -8.11 1.85
CA TYR A 12 -1.47 -9.25 2.14
C TYR A 12 -0.71 -10.41 2.77
N ASP A 13 0.43 -10.75 2.19
CA ASP A 13 1.23 -11.90 2.61
C ASP A 13 2.30 -11.54 3.64
N GLY A 14 2.50 -10.25 3.91
CA GLY A 14 3.61 -9.80 4.74
C GLY A 14 4.97 -10.03 4.08
N ASP A 15 5.01 -9.96 2.75
CA ASP A 15 6.22 -10.22 1.97
C ASP A 15 7.03 -8.94 1.79
N VAL A 16 7.94 -8.69 2.72
CA VAL A 16 8.80 -7.51 2.70
C VAL A 16 9.66 -7.45 1.44
N GLY A 17 10.08 -8.61 0.92
CA GLY A 17 10.84 -8.65 -0.32
C GLY A 17 10.11 -8.03 -1.50
N LYS A 18 8.80 -8.27 -1.60
CA LYS A 18 7.96 -7.63 -2.62
C LYS A 18 7.84 -6.13 -2.40
N LEU A 19 7.64 -5.70 -1.15
CA LEU A 19 7.51 -4.29 -0.83
C LEU A 19 8.80 -3.52 -1.10
N ARG A 20 9.96 -4.10 -0.82
CA ARG A 20 11.26 -3.48 -1.10
C ARG A 20 11.48 -3.21 -2.59
N LYS A 21 10.80 -3.92 -3.46
CA LYS A 21 10.92 -3.70 -4.90
C LYS A 21 10.24 -2.42 -5.38
N ILE A 22 9.27 -1.90 -4.61
CA ILE A 22 8.45 -0.77 -5.05
C ILE A 22 8.58 0.46 -4.16
N PHE A 23 9.01 0.30 -2.90
CA PHE A 23 9.23 1.44 -2.02
C PHE A 23 10.69 1.90 -2.10
N HIS A 24 10.88 3.22 -2.23
CA HIS A 24 12.21 3.80 -2.12
C HIS A 24 12.66 3.73 -0.65
N PRO A 25 13.96 3.51 -0.38
CA PRO A 25 14.46 3.45 1.01
C PRO A 25 14.19 4.71 1.84
N ASN A 26 14.03 5.85 1.19
CA ASN A 26 13.74 7.12 1.88
C ASN A 26 12.24 7.38 2.06
N CYS A 27 11.39 6.42 1.69
CA CYS A 27 9.94 6.61 1.81
C CYS A 27 9.51 6.71 3.25
N HIS A 28 8.63 7.66 3.53
CA HIS A 28 7.94 7.78 4.82
C HIS A 28 6.45 7.64 4.62
N LEU A 29 5.79 7.14 5.66
CA LEU A 29 4.35 7.01 5.72
C LEU A 29 3.82 8.02 6.73
N TYR A 30 2.79 8.75 6.32
CA TYR A 30 2.22 9.82 7.13
C TYR A 30 0.72 9.59 7.31
N THR A 31 0.23 9.83 8.51
CA THR A 31 -1.20 9.82 8.79
C THR A 31 -1.53 10.83 9.88
N ALA A 32 -2.78 11.30 9.88
CA ALA A 32 -3.32 12.18 10.90
C ALA A 32 -4.41 11.46 11.72
N ALA A 33 -4.40 10.15 11.76
CA ALA A 33 -5.48 9.36 12.36
C ALA A 33 -5.71 9.67 13.86
N THR A 34 -4.66 10.07 14.57
CA THR A 34 -4.76 10.42 15.99
C THR A 34 -5.00 11.91 16.24
N GLY A 35 -5.12 12.72 15.18
CA GLY A 35 -5.18 14.18 15.28
C GLY A 35 -3.82 14.87 15.30
N ALA A 36 -2.74 14.10 15.37
CA ALA A 36 -1.37 14.59 15.27
C ALA A 36 -0.67 13.90 14.10
N LEU A 37 0.37 14.51 13.57
CA LEU A 37 1.13 13.90 12.48
C LEU A 37 1.88 12.68 13.01
N ALA A 38 1.61 11.52 12.41
CA ALA A 38 2.47 10.36 12.54
C ALA A 38 3.37 10.29 11.31
N ASP A 39 4.65 10.13 11.53
CA ASP A 39 5.69 10.06 10.49
C ASP A 39 6.54 8.83 10.77
N VAL A 40 6.44 7.83 9.91
CA VAL A 40 7.12 6.55 10.10
C VAL A 40 7.91 6.23 8.84
N ASP A 41 9.19 5.87 8.99
CA ASP A 41 10.00 5.46 7.86
C ASP A 41 9.62 4.04 7.38
N ILE A 42 10.02 3.73 6.15
CA ILE A 42 9.62 2.46 5.53
C ILE A 42 10.27 1.25 6.22
N GLU A 43 11.47 1.39 6.78
CA GLU A 43 12.12 0.28 7.48
C GLU A 43 11.34 -0.11 8.74
N THR A 44 10.79 0.86 9.45
CA THR A 44 9.93 0.59 10.60
C THR A 44 8.67 -0.16 10.17
N ILE A 45 8.10 0.19 9.02
CA ILE A 45 6.94 -0.52 8.47
C ILE A 45 7.30 -1.97 8.13
N TYR A 46 8.45 -2.22 7.55
CA TYR A 46 8.89 -3.59 7.27
C TYR A 46 9.00 -4.41 8.54
N GLY A 47 9.52 -3.81 9.62
CA GLY A 47 9.57 -4.47 10.92
C GLY A 47 8.19 -4.83 11.45
N ARG A 48 7.22 -3.93 11.33
CA ARG A 48 5.84 -4.18 11.75
C ARG A 48 5.20 -5.30 10.93
N VAL A 49 5.36 -5.24 9.61
CA VAL A 49 4.80 -6.24 8.70
C VAL A 49 5.38 -7.62 8.99
N SER A 50 6.68 -7.71 9.22
CA SER A 50 7.34 -8.98 9.52
C SER A 50 6.98 -9.53 10.89
N GLY A 51 6.65 -8.66 11.85
CA GLY A 51 6.41 -9.04 13.24
C GLY A 51 4.96 -9.29 13.60
N ARG A 52 4.04 -9.19 12.65
CA ARG A 52 2.60 -9.35 12.91
C ARG A 52 2.02 -10.50 12.10
N GLU A 53 0.85 -10.96 12.51
CA GLU A 53 0.02 -11.82 11.68
C GLU A 53 -0.57 -10.97 10.55
N ASN A 54 -0.38 -11.39 9.31
CA ASN A 54 -0.84 -10.66 8.14
C ASN A 54 -2.14 -11.26 7.58
N PRO A 55 -2.88 -10.52 6.74
CA PRO A 55 -4.13 -11.01 6.20
C PRO A 55 -4.02 -12.38 5.52
N GLY A 56 -2.93 -12.64 4.80
CA GLY A 56 -2.70 -13.93 4.15
C GLY A 56 -2.57 -15.09 5.14
N ASP A 57 -1.98 -14.83 6.31
CA ASP A 57 -1.85 -15.85 7.37
C ASP A 57 -3.22 -16.28 7.88
N ARG A 58 -4.19 -15.38 7.90
CA ARG A 58 -5.55 -15.63 8.33
C ARG A 58 -6.46 -16.05 7.18
N ASN A 59 -5.95 -16.04 5.95
CA ASN A 59 -6.74 -16.24 4.74
C ASN A 59 -7.91 -15.25 4.66
N ASP A 60 -7.63 -14.00 5.00
CA ASP A 60 -8.63 -12.93 4.96
C ASP A 60 -9.09 -12.65 3.53
N ARG A 61 -10.33 -12.20 3.41
CA ARG A 61 -10.87 -11.78 2.13
C ARG A 61 -10.13 -10.54 1.62
N ARG A 62 -9.86 -10.52 0.33
CA ARG A 62 -9.13 -9.41 -0.28
C ARG A 62 -10.08 -8.32 -0.75
N PHE A 63 -9.69 -7.08 -0.47
CA PHE A 63 -10.39 -5.89 -0.91
C PHE A 63 -9.36 -4.89 -1.43
N ASP A 64 -8.74 -5.23 -2.55
CA ASP A 64 -7.69 -4.42 -3.19
C ASP A 64 -8.31 -3.64 -4.35
N GLN A 65 -8.08 -2.34 -4.42
CA GLN A 65 -8.59 -1.53 -5.52
C GLN A 65 -7.66 -0.38 -5.82
N ILE A 66 -7.24 -0.26 -7.08
CA ILE A 66 -6.61 0.97 -7.57
C ILE A 66 -7.75 1.88 -8.04
N VAL A 67 -7.88 3.04 -7.40
CA VAL A 67 -8.95 4.01 -7.70
C VAL A 67 -8.53 4.94 -8.82
N THR A 68 -7.32 5.48 -8.75
CA THR A 68 -6.83 6.47 -9.69
C THR A 68 -5.34 6.35 -9.86
N ILE A 69 -4.88 6.45 -11.08
CA ILE A 69 -3.47 6.65 -11.41
C ILE A 69 -3.39 7.92 -12.24
N ASP A 70 -2.57 8.86 -11.78
CA ASP A 70 -2.34 10.12 -12.47
C ASP A 70 -0.84 10.26 -12.71
N LYS A 71 -0.45 10.33 -13.97
CA LYS A 71 0.94 10.43 -14.36
C LYS A 71 1.16 11.73 -15.11
N SER A 72 2.15 12.51 -14.68
CA SER A 72 2.51 13.76 -15.34
C SER A 72 3.95 13.67 -15.83
N GLY A 73 4.11 13.57 -17.15
CA GLY A 73 5.43 13.39 -17.76
C GLY A 73 6.03 12.02 -17.44
N PRO A 74 7.34 11.84 -17.72
CA PRO A 74 7.97 10.52 -17.62
C PRO A 74 8.45 10.15 -16.22
N GLU A 75 8.37 11.04 -15.24
CA GLU A 75 9.12 10.88 -14.00
C GLU A 75 8.29 10.95 -12.72
N ILE A 76 7.02 11.36 -12.79
CA ILE A 76 6.18 11.50 -11.60
C ILE A 76 4.82 10.86 -11.80
N ALA A 77 4.32 10.19 -10.77
CA ALA A 77 2.98 9.61 -10.77
C ALA A 77 2.37 9.69 -9.38
N PHE A 78 1.05 9.71 -9.36
CA PHE A 78 0.24 9.65 -8.16
C PHE A 78 -0.72 8.46 -8.27
N VAL A 79 -0.87 7.72 -7.19
CA VAL A 79 -1.80 6.60 -7.12
C VAL A 79 -2.68 6.75 -5.89
N LYS A 80 -3.98 6.64 -6.08
CA LYS A 80 -4.94 6.45 -4.99
C LYS A 80 -5.42 5.01 -5.03
N LEU A 81 -5.34 4.32 -3.91
CA LEU A 81 -5.82 2.95 -3.81
C LEU A 81 -6.52 2.68 -2.49
N HIS A 82 -7.27 1.59 -2.46
CA HIS A 82 -7.84 1.03 -1.24
C HIS A 82 -7.25 -0.34 -0.98
N ILE A 83 -7.03 -0.64 0.30
CA ILE A 83 -6.54 -1.94 0.73
C ILE A 83 -7.12 -2.29 2.10
N ALA A 84 -7.53 -3.53 2.27
CA ALA A 84 -7.97 -4.03 3.57
C ALA A 84 -6.82 -4.74 4.27
N VAL A 85 -6.52 -4.29 5.48
CA VAL A 85 -5.66 -5.01 6.41
C VAL A 85 -6.44 -5.03 7.72
N ALA A 86 -7.20 -6.10 7.94
CA ALA A 86 -8.15 -6.16 9.05
C ALA A 86 -7.48 -5.80 10.38
N PRO A 87 -8.13 -5.04 11.25
CA PRO A 87 -9.56 -4.68 11.20
C PRO A 87 -9.88 -3.43 10.38
N ASN A 88 -8.91 -2.90 9.62
CA ASN A 88 -9.06 -1.62 8.94
C ASN A 88 -9.19 -1.75 7.43
N TYR A 89 -9.80 -0.74 6.84
CA TYR A 89 -9.87 -0.52 5.41
C TYR A 89 -9.22 0.83 5.12
N PHE A 90 -8.14 0.80 4.36
CA PHE A 90 -7.30 1.98 4.14
C PHE A 90 -7.52 2.62 2.79
N THR A 91 -7.44 3.94 2.76
CA THR A 91 -7.20 4.72 1.56
C THR A 91 -5.76 5.21 1.60
N ASP A 92 -4.99 4.85 0.58
CA ASP A 92 -3.60 5.22 0.46
C ASP A 92 -3.42 6.19 -0.71
N TYR A 93 -2.72 7.29 -0.47
CA TYR A 93 -2.24 8.19 -1.50
C TYR A 93 -0.74 8.02 -1.64
N LEU A 94 -0.31 7.60 -2.82
CA LEU A 94 1.10 7.31 -3.09
C LEU A 94 1.63 8.30 -4.11
N THR A 95 2.78 8.89 -3.83
CA THR A 95 3.54 9.62 -4.83
C THR A 95 4.74 8.78 -5.24
N LEU A 96 4.92 8.63 -6.54
CA LEU A 96 5.99 7.81 -7.11
C LEU A 96 6.86 8.67 -8.00
N LEU A 97 8.15 8.35 -8.00
CA LEU A 97 9.11 8.90 -8.94
C LEU A 97 9.75 7.77 -9.73
N LYS A 98 10.05 8.04 -10.98
CA LYS A 98 10.83 7.10 -11.78
C LYS A 98 12.30 7.41 -11.61
N LEU A 99 13.00 6.51 -10.96
CA LEU A 99 14.41 6.61 -10.62
C LEU A 99 15.13 5.39 -11.15
N ASP A 100 16.23 5.62 -11.86
CA ASP A 100 17.02 4.52 -12.44
C ASP A 100 16.17 3.55 -13.28
N GLY A 101 15.23 4.12 -14.04
CA GLY A 101 14.35 3.34 -14.90
C GLY A 101 13.22 2.61 -14.19
N ARG A 102 13.05 2.80 -12.87
CA ARG A 102 12.01 2.13 -12.09
C ARG A 102 11.11 3.13 -11.37
N TRP A 103 9.83 2.84 -11.34
CA TRP A 103 8.87 3.57 -10.51
C TRP A 103 9.04 3.14 -9.05
N GLN A 104 9.23 4.13 -8.16
CA GLN A 104 9.41 3.87 -6.74
C GLN A 104 8.52 4.80 -5.93
N ILE A 105 7.89 4.26 -4.90
CA ILE A 105 7.05 5.04 -3.99
C ILE A 105 7.95 5.86 -3.07
N ILE A 106 7.77 7.19 -3.12
CA ILE A 106 8.56 8.14 -2.33
C ILE A 106 7.83 8.54 -1.06
N THR A 107 6.51 8.71 -1.14
CA THR A 107 5.69 9.05 0.03
C THR A 107 4.38 8.28 0.00
N LYS A 108 3.88 7.98 1.18
CA LYS A 108 2.55 7.43 1.38
C LYS A 108 1.86 8.26 2.46
N THR A 109 0.70 8.82 2.12
CA THR A 109 -0.21 9.38 3.12
C THR A 109 -1.46 8.52 3.12
N TYR A 110 -2.01 8.22 4.28
CA TYR A 110 -3.11 7.28 4.36
C TYR A 110 -4.05 7.60 5.49
N THR A 111 -5.27 7.07 5.35
CA THR A 111 -6.26 7.05 6.41
C THR A 111 -6.95 5.70 6.41
N GLY A 112 -7.52 5.32 7.55
CA GLY A 112 -8.22 4.05 7.69
C GLY A 112 -9.52 4.22 8.45
N ILE A 113 -10.47 3.38 8.10
CA ILE A 113 -11.73 3.25 8.83
C ILE A 113 -11.93 1.76 9.16
N PRO A 114 -12.80 1.43 10.13
CA PRO A 114 -13.11 0.02 10.39
C PRO A 114 -13.65 -0.66 9.15
N LEU A 115 -13.17 -1.87 8.89
CA LEU A 115 -13.50 -2.61 7.67
C LEU A 115 -14.99 -2.89 7.54
N ASP A 116 -15.67 -3.15 8.65
CA ASP A 116 -17.12 -3.41 8.68
C ASP A 116 -17.95 -2.18 8.33
N GLU A 117 -17.40 -0.98 8.46
CA GLU A 117 -18.06 0.29 8.09
C GLU A 117 -17.82 0.67 6.64
N ALA A 118 -16.79 0.13 6.02
CA ALA A 118 -16.31 0.59 4.71
C ALA A 118 -17.14 0.09 3.53
N LYS A 119 -17.83 -1.05 3.69
CA LYS A 119 -18.57 -1.73 2.61
C LYS A 119 -17.75 -1.83 1.32
N PRO A 120 -16.51 -2.38 1.40
CA PRO A 120 -15.63 -2.42 0.25
C PRO A 120 -16.13 -3.39 -0.82
N ILE A 121 -15.71 -3.14 -2.07
CA ILE A 121 -15.94 -4.05 -3.17
C ILE A 121 -14.88 -5.16 -3.08
N SER A 122 -15.34 -6.42 -3.04
CA SER A 122 -14.44 -7.55 -3.04
C SER A 122 -13.72 -7.68 -4.40
N VAL A 123 -12.42 -7.86 -4.36
CA VAL A 123 -11.61 -8.05 -5.56
C VAL A 123 -11.29 -9.53 -5.71
N VAL A 124 -11.66 -10.09 -6.86
CA VAL A 124 -11.30 -11.46 -7.23
C VAL A 124 -10.10 -11.37 -8.17
N ARG A 125 -8.97 -11.96 -7.74
CA ARG A 125 -7.79 -12.00 -8.58
C ARG A 125 -7.87 -13.19 -9.52
N GLU A 126 -7.66 -12.88 -10.77
CA GLU A 126 -7.56 -13.91 -11.78
C GLU A 126 -6.16 -14.51 -11.79
N ALA A 127 -6.04 -15.77 -12.17
CA ALA A 127 -4.75 -16.46 -12.19
C ALA A 127 -3.74 -15.81 -13.14
N ALA A 128 -4.21 -15.10 -14.16
CA ALA A 128 -3.38 -14.43 -15.17
C ALA A 128 -2.87 -13.06 -14.71
N GLU A 129 -3.32 -12.54 -13.61
CA GLU A 129 -2.91 -11.23 -13.13
C GLU A 129 -1.56 -11.24 -12.45
#